data_96ce4bef486866a59a184a4489d4b1e5
#
_entry.id   96ce4bef486866a59a184a4489d4b1e5
#
_cell.length_a   1.000
_cell.length_b   1.000
_cell.length_c   1.000
_cell.angle_alpha   90.00
_cell.angle_beta   90.00
_cell.angle_gamma   90.00
#
_symmetry.space_group_name_H-M   'P 1'
#
loop_
_entity.id
_entity.type
_entity.pdbx_description
1 polymer ?
#
loop_
_entity_poly.entity_id
_entity_poly.type
_entity_poly.pdbx_seq_one_letter_code
_entity_poly.pdbx_strand_id
1 'polypeptide(L)'
;MTGTHKQIFIVITQTGTMLSRILKRITGAEYNHASLSLSQDLTRMYSFGRRHPYNPFWGGFVIESPHAGTFRRFSDTTAIVLAVEITEERYAALEATLETMWARREQFSYNLGGLLLAYFHILWKRSNRYYCSEFVEAMLLHAEVRGAGELRARVVQPIHFLKLPHTRLYTGRLRDYPHCTASR
;
A
#
# COMPACT_ATOMS: atom_id res chain seq x y z
N MET A 1 8.02 13.61 28.02
CA MET A 1 8.27 12.19 27.75
C MET A 1 8.62 12.07 26.28
N THR A 2 9.89 11.96 25.95
CA THR A 2 10.37 11.73 24.58
C THR A 2 10.14 10.25 24.27
N GLY A 3 8.96 9.93 23.73
CA GLY A 3 8.68 8.58 23.29
C GLY A 3 9.64 8.21 22.16
N THR A 4 10.14 6.98 22.18
CA THR A 4 10.95 6.42 21.09
C THR A 4 10.10 6.40 19.83
N HIS A 5 10.60 6.97 18.73
CA HIS A 5 9.92 6.99 17.44
C HIS A 5 10.43 5.87 16.56
N LYS A 6 9.51 5.24 15.83
CA LYS A 6 9.79 4.28 14.77
C LYS A 6 9.25 4.77 13.44
N GLN A 7 9.74 4.21 12.37
CA GLN A 7 9.29 4.54 11.03
C GLN A 7 8.49 3.38 10.42
N ILE A 8 7.44 3.74 9.71
CA ILE A 8 6.72 2.89 8.77
C ILE A 8 6.87 3.45 7.37
N PHE A 9 6.72 2.62 6.34
CA PHE A 9 7.04 2.99 4.97
C PHE A 9 5.81 2.81 4.08
N ILE A 10 5.39 3.88 3.42
CA ILE A 10 4.33 3.85 2.42
C ILE A 10 5.00 3.79 1.05
N VAL A 11 4.68 2.76 0.28
CA VAL A 11 5.21 2.55 -1.06
C VAL A 11 4.10 2.78 -2.07
N ILE A 12 4.22 3.86 -2.82
CA ILE A 12 3.28 4.25 -3.87
C ILE A 12 3.87 3.80 -5.19
N THR A 13 3.16 2.97 -5.97
CA THR A 13 3.71 2.40 -7.20
C THR A 13 2.80 2.61 -8.41
N GLN A 14 3.46 2.68 -9.58
CA GLN A 14 2.87 2.58 -10.89
C GLN A 14 3.34 1.26 -11.53
N THR A 15 2.48 0.26 -11.51
CA THR A 15 2.74 -1.02 -12.18
C THR A 15 2.33 -0.95 -13.65
N GLY A 16 3.09 -1.54 -14.56
CA GLY A 16 2.76 -1.60 -15.99
C GLY A 16 1.67 -2.64 -16.34
N THR A 17 0.86 -3.08 -15.38
CA THR A 17 -0.17 -4.10 -15.60
C THR A 17 -1.31 -3.57 -16.47
N MET A 18 -2.04 -4.46 -17.16
CA MET A 18 -3.19 -4.06 -18.00
C MET A 18 -4.25 -3.27 -17.19
N LEU A 19 -4.59 -3.75 -15.99
CA LEU A 19 -5.53 -3.05 -15.09
C LEU A 19 -4.99 -1.65 -14.71
N SER A 20 -3.71 -1.56 -14.41
CA SER A 20 -3.03 -0.31 -14.10
C SER A 20 -3.08 0.68 -15.28
N ARG A 21 -2.86 0.21 -16.52
CA ARG A 21 -2.96 1.04 -17.74
C ARG A 21 -4.39 1.53 -17.98
N ILE A 22 -5.38 0.66 -17.78
CA ILE A 22 -6.80 1.03 -17.90
C ILE A 22 -7.13 2.09 -16.84
N LEU A 23 -6.80 1.86 -15.57
CA LEU A 23 -7.02 2.82 -14.50
C LEU A 23 -6.33 4.15 -14.80
N LYS A 24 -5.06 4.15 -15.19
CA LYS A 24 -4.33 5.36 -15.58
C LYS A 24 -5.03 6.12 -16.70
N ARG A 25 -5.49 5.41 -17.75
CA ARG A 25 -6.17 6.03 -18.90
C ARG A 25 -7.50 6.66 -18.52
N ILE A 26 -8.20 6.04 -17.58
CA ILE A 26 -9.51 6.49 -17.13
C ILE A 26 -9.39 7.58 -16.05
N THR A 27 -8.46 7.43 -15.08
CA THR A 27 -8.34 8.34 -13.92
C THR A 27 -7.36 9.48 -14.13
N GLY A 28 -6.48 9.39 -15.12
CA GLY A 28 -5.33 10.28 -15.24
C GLY A 28 -4.29 10.08 -14.11
N ALA A 29 -4.54 9.14 -13.17
CA ALA A 29 -3.68 8.94 -12.00
C ALA A 29 -2.33 8.36 -12.42
N GLU A 30 -1.26 9.04 -12.03
CA GLU A 30 0.11 8.61 -12.31
C GLU A 30 0.46 7.33 -11.52
N TYR A 31 -0.03 7.21 -10.29
CA TYR A 31 0.19 6.06 -9.40
C TYR A 31 -1.13 5.36 -9.10
N ASN A 32 -1.11 4.04 -9.08
CA ASN A 32 -2.32 3.22 -9.01
C ASN A 32 -2.28 2.10 -7.96
N HIS A 33 -1.21 1.99 -7.21
CA HIS A 33 -1.09 1.00 -6.15
C HIS A 33 -0.37 1.58 -4.94
N ALA A 34 -0.71 1.08 -3.75
CA ALA A 34 -0.09 1.45 -2.49
C ALA A 34 0.10 0.22 -1.61
N SER A 35 1.24 0.17 -0.94
CA SER A 35 1.60 -0.86 0.03
C SER A 35 2.18 -0.21 1.29
N LEU A 36 2.12 -0.92 2.41
CA LEU A 36 2.68 -0.51 3.70
C LEU A 36 3.77 -1.50 4.11
N SER A 37 4.94 -1.01 4.51
CA SER A 37 6.01 -1.83 5.09
C SER A 37 6.38 -1.32 6.49
N LEU A 38 6.74 -2.24 7.37
CA LEU A 38 7.28 -1.94 8.69
C LEU A 38 8.82 -1.86 8.67
N SER A 39 9.45 -2.28 7.58
CA SER A 39 10.89 -2.31 7.41
C SER A 39 11.33 -1.48 6.20
N GLN A 40 12.43 -0.76 6.34
CA GLN A 40 12.98 0.10 5.30
C GLN A 40 13.48 -0.70 4.10
N ASP A 41 13.83 -1.97 4.27
CA ASP A 41 14.29 -2.84 3.19
C ASP A 41 13.18 -3.30 2.23
N LEU A 42 11.91 -3.02 2.57
CA LEU A 42 10.72 -3.35 1.79
C LEU A 42 10.57 -4.84 1.46
N THR A 43 11.23 -5.73 2.20
CA THR A 43 11.16 -7.18 1.96
C THR A 43 9.75 -7.73 2.20
N ARG A 44 8.98 -7.07 3.07
CA ARG A 44 7.58 -7.39 3.38
C ARG A 44 6.72 -6.13 3.26
N MET A 45 6.09 -5.96 2.12
CA MET A 45 5.11 -4.89 1.88
C MET A 45 3.71 -5.47 1.94
N TYR A 46 2.91 -5.04 2.89
CA TYR A 46 1.52 -5.44 3.07
C TYR A 46 0.61 -4.63 2.16
N SER A 47 -0.27 -5.29 1.45
CA SER A 47 -1.23 -4.63 0.55
C SER A 47 -2.45 -5.49 0.28
N PHE A 48 -3.44 -4.89 -0.37
CA PHE A 48 -4.48 -5.60 -1.10
C PHE A 48 -4.14 -5.57 -2.58
N GLY A 49 -3.86 -6.73 -3.11
CA GLY A 49 -3.39 -6.91 -4.48
C GLY A 49 -3.76 -8.26 -5.05
N ARG A 50 -3.13 -8.63 -6.15
CA ARG A 50 -3.35 -9.92 -6.80
C ARG A 50 -2.67 -11.03 -6.00
N ARG A 51 -3.42 -12.09 -5.69
CA ARG A 51 -2.84 -13.32 -5.13
C ARG A 51 -2.05 -14.12 -6.17
N HIS A 52 -2.37 -13.91 -7.45
CA HIS A 52 -1.69 -14.59 -8.54
C HIS A 52 -1.32 -13.59 -9.65
N PRO A 53 -0.05 -13.53 -10.10
CA PRO A 53 0.43 -12.53 -11.07
C PRO A 53 -0.30 -12.55 -12.42
N TYR A 54 -0.91 -13.68 -12.77
CA TYR A 54 -1.57 -13.89 -14.05
C TYR A 54 -3.10 -13.74 -14.00
N ASN A 55 -3.71 -13.75 -12.80
CA ASN A 55 -5.15 -13.61 -12.64
C ASN A 55 -5.51 -12.27 -12.00
N PRO A 56 -6.05 -11.30 -12.76
CA PRO A 56 -6.38 -9.98 -12.23
C PRO A 56 -7.61 -9.97 -11.32
N PHE A 57 -8.45 -11.02 -11.39
CA PHE A 57 -9.72 -11.11 -10.66
C PHE A 57 -9.58 -11.78 -9.30
N TRP A 58 -8.47 -12.47 -9.05
CA TRP A 58 -8.23 -13.13 -7.78
C TRP A 58 -7.27 -12.29 -6.94
N GLY A 59 -7.83 -11.48 -6.08
CA GLY A 59 -7.09 -10.60 -5.19
C GLY A 59 -7.53 -10.72 -3.74
N GLY A 60 -6.66 -10.25 -2.85
CA GLY A 60 -6.88 -10.25 -1.40
C GLY A 60 -5.73 -9.61 -0.67
N PHE A 61 -5.61 -9.89 0.62
CA PHE A 61 -4.48 -9.46 1.41
C PHE A 61 -3.23 -10.25 1.00
N VAL A 62 -2.17 -9.54 0.68
CA VAL A 62 -0.91 -10.09 0.15
C VAL A 62 0.30 -9.44 0.81
N ILE A 63 1.40 -10.17 0.84
CA ILE A 63 2.73 -9.63 1.10
C ILE A 63 3.47 -9.56 -0.24
N GLU A 64 3.95 -8.39 -0.56
CA GLU A 64 4.70 -8.08 -1.78
C GLU A 64 6.17 -7.80 -1.45
N SER A 65 7.04 -7.97 -2.41
CA SER A 65 8.45 -7.60 -2.33
C SER A 65 8.92 -7.05 -3.67
N PRO A 66 9.87 -6.09 -3.71
CA PRO A 66 10.37 -5.49 -4.94
C PRO A 66 10.90 -6.52 -5.95
N HIS A 67 11.44 -7.64 -5.46
CA HIS A 67 12.06 -8.68 -6.29
C HIS A 67 11.22 -9.93 -6.49
N ALA A 68 9.96 -9.94 -6.04
CA ALA A 68 9.08 -11.10 -6.13
C ALA A 68 7.74 -10.80 -6.82
N GLY A 69 7.02 -11.85 -7.19
CA GLY A 69 5.63 -11.80 -7.64
C GLY A 69 5.39 -10.81 -8.78
N THR A 70 4.44 -9.91 -8.57
CA THR A 70 4.02 -8.91 -9.55
C THR A 70 5.15 -7.94 -9.92
N PHE A 71 5.94 -7.48 -8.94
CA PHE A 71 7.01 -6.52 -9.18
C PHE A 71 8.20 -7.13 -9.93
N ARG A 72 8.52 -8.41 -9.70
CA ARG A 72 9.52 -9.11 -10.51
C ARG A 72 9.08 -9.22 -11.98
N ARG A 73 7.79 -9.48 -12.23
CA ARG A 73 7.25 -9.57 -13.59
C ARG A 73 7.20 -8.21 -14.30
N PHE A 74 6.90 -7.15 -13.55
CA PHE A 74 6.81 -5.77 -14.07
C PHE A 74 7.98 -4.94 -13.54
N SER A 75 9.18 -5.28 -13.97
CA SER A 75 10.45 -4.74 -13.49
C SER A 75 10.61 -3.22 -13.69
N ASP A 76 9.85 -2.62 -14.59
CA ASP A 76 9.84 -1.17 -14.84
C ASP A 76 8.85 -0.41 -13.95
N THR A 77 8.31 -1.09 -12.90
CA THR A 77 7.45 -0.45 -11.90
C THR A 77 8.17 0.75 -11.27
N THR A 78 7.59 1.92 -11.39
CA THR A 78 8.08 3.12 -10.69
C THR A 78 7.47 3.21 -9.30
N ALA A 79 8.21 3.78 -8.36
CA ALA A 79 7.80 3.91 -6.97
C ALA A 79 8.21 5.24 -6.35
N ILE A 80 7.41 5.67 -5.38
CA ILE A 80 7.79 6.65 -4.37
C ILE A 80 7.75 5.94 -3.03
N VAL A 81 8.82 6.05 -2.24
CA VAL A 81 8.90 5.50 -0.88
C VAL A 81 8.90 6.64 0.12
N LEU A 82 7.94 6.62 1.03
CA LEU A 82 7.75 7.61 2.07
C LEU A 82 8.00 6.96 3.43
N ALA A 83 8.80 7.59 4.28
CA ALA A 83 8.92 7.23 5.69
C ALA A 83 7.99 8.14 6.52
N VAL A 84 7.21 7.53 7.39
CA VAL A 84 6.29 8.21 8.32
C VAL A 84 6.66 7.80 9.74
N GLU A 85 6.82 8.79 10.62
CA GLU A 85 7.16 8.56 12.03
C GLU A 85 5.90 8.28 12.85
N ILE A 86 6.00 7.26 13.70
CA ILE A 86 4.96 6.89 14.69
C ILE A 86 5.64 6.52 16.00
N THR A 87 4.89 6.51 17.09
CA THR A 87 5.42 6.06 18.39
C THR A 87 5.68 4.55 18.36
N GLU A 88 6.59 4.07 19.19
CA GLU A 88 6.90 2.64 19.32
C GLU A 88 5.68 1.82 19.72
N GLU A 89 4.81 2.37 20.58
CA GLU A 89 3.54 1.74 20.95
C GLU A 89 2.63 1.53 19.72
N ARG A 90 2.47 2.54 18.88
CA ARG A 90 1.65 2.47 17.65
C ARG A 90 2.25 1.53 16.63
N TYR A 91 3.57 1.47 16.55
CA TYR A 91 4.27 0.52 15.70
C TYR A 91 3.97 -0.91 16.13
N ALA A 92 4.10 -1.24 17.42
CA ALA A 92 3.81 -2.59 17.93
C ALA A 92 2.34 -2.98 17.71
N ALA A 93 1.39 -2.07 17.95
CA ALA A 93 -0.03 -2.30 17.69
C ALA A 93 -0.32 -2.56 16.20
N LEU A 94 0.31 -1.79 15.31
CA LEU A 94 0.19 -1.96 13.86
C LEU A 94 0.78 -3.29 13.41
N GLU A 95 1.96 -3.67 13.92
CA GLU A 95 2.61 -4.96 13.63
C GLU A 95 1.71 -6.13 14.02
N ALA A 96 1.18 -6.13 15.26
CA ALA A 96 0.27 -7.17 15.74
C ALA A 96 -1.01 -7.26 14.87
N THR A 97 -1.53 -6.13 14.42
CA THR A 97 -2.68 -6.08 13.52
C THR A 97 -2.38 -6.70 12.16
N LEU A 98 -1.24 -6.35 11.56
CA LEU A 98 -0.82 -6.87 10.26
C LEU A 98 -0.57 -8.39 10.31
N GLU A 99 0.05 -8.88 11.38
CA GLU A 99 0.27 -10.33 11.57
C GLU A 99 -1.06 -11.07 11.79
N THR A 100 -1.99 -10.49 12.55
CA THR A 100 -3.34 -11.05 12.72
C THR A 100 -4.10 -11.11 11.38
N MET A 101 -4.02 -10.06 10.57
CA MET A 101 -4.61 -10.03 9.23
C MET A 101 -3.94 -11.07 8.32
N TRP A 102 -2.62 -11.24 8.42
CA TRP A 102 -1.89 -12.24 7.65
C TRP A 102 -2.30 -13.67 8.02
N ALA A 103 -2.43 -13.97 9.32
CA ALA A 103 -2.91 -15.26 9.79
C ALA A 103 -4.32 -15.59 9.26
N ARG A 104 -5.16 -14.58 9.07
CA ARG A 104 -6.53 -14.71 8.55
C ARG A 104 -6.69 -14.28 7.09
N ARG A 105 -5.61 -14.22 6.31
CA ARG A 105 -5.60 -13.65 4.96
C ARG A 105 -6.64 -14.22 3.99
N GLU A 106 -7.05 -15.49 4.20
CA GLU A 106 -8.07 -16.13 3.37
C GLU A 106 -9.48 -15.54 3.55
N GLN A 107 -9.73 -14.87 4.68
CA GLN A 107 -11.00 -14.20 4.97
C GLN A 107 -11.11 -12.83 4.29
N PHE A 108 -9.98 -12.31 3.76
CA PHE A 108 -9.94 -11.02 3.11
C PHE A 108 -9.98 -11.18 1.59
N SER A 109 -10.77 -10.37 0.92
CA SER A 109 -10.83 -10.34 -0.53
C SER A 109 -10.66 -8.92 -1.08
N TYR A 110 -10.21 -8.85 -2.34
CA TYR A 110 -10.02 -7.58 -3.02
C TYR A 110 -11.37 -6.92 -3.35
N ASN A 111 -11.51 -5.65 -3.02
CA ASN A 111 -12.72 -4.89 -3.32
C ASN A 111 -12.66 -4.31 -4.74
N LEU A 112 -12.72 -5.16 -5.77
CA LEU A 112 -12.67 -4.70 -7.16
C LEU A 112 -13.87 -3.80 -7.50
N GLY A 113 -15.07 -4.14 -6.99
CA GLY A 113 -16.27 -3.31 -7.17
C GLY A 113 -16.12 -1.95 -6.50
N GLY A 114 -15.58 -1.92 -5.27
CA GLY A 114 -15.28 -0.66 -4.57
C GLY A 114 -14.23 0.18 -5.30
N LEU A 115 -13.20 -0.43 -5.88
CA LEU A 115 -12.22 0.27 -6.69
C LEU A 115 -12.84 0.93 -7.94
N LEU A 116 -13.74 0.22 -8.63
CA LEU A 116 -14.44 0.78 -9.79
C LEU A 116 -15.39 1.91 -9.39
N LEU A 117 -16.11 1.77 -8.28
CA LEU A 117 -17.01 2.81 -7.76
C LEU A 117 -16.22 4.00 -7.18
N ALA A 118 -15.08 3.73 -6.56
CA ALA A 118 -14.15 4.77 -6.08
C ALA A 118 -13.71 5.70 -7.22
N TYR A 119 -13.58 5.14 -8.42
CA TYR A 119 -13.35 5.93 -9.63
C TYR A 119 -14.45 6.97 -9.92
N PHE A 120 -15.70 6.62 -9.68
CA PHE A 120 -16.83 7.54 -9.78
C PHE A 120 -17.07 8.35 -8.51
N HIS A 121 -16.09 8.42 -7.59
CA HIS A 121 -16.19 9.07 -6.28
C HIS A 121 -17.27 8.48 -5.36
N ILE A 122 -17.70 7.25 -5.61
CA ILE A 122 -18.68 6.53 -4.81
C ILE A 122 -17.96 5.64 -3.80
N LEU A 123 -18.17 5.91 -2.51
CA LEU A 123 -17.63 5.10 -1.42
C LEU A 123 -18.49 3.84 -1.24
N TRP A 124 -17.89 2.67 -1.46
CA TRP A 124 -18.51 1.39 -1.19
C TRP A 124 -17.64 0.55 -0.26
N LYS A 125 -17.71 0.86 1.03
CA LYS A 125 -16.99 0.12 2.06
C LYS A 125 -17.71 -1.20 2.37
N ARG A 126 -16.93 -2.27 2.49
CA ARG A 126 -17.41 -3.62 2.86
C ARG A 126 -16.48 -4.21 3.91
N SER A 127 -17.04 -4.92 4.89
CA SER A 127 -16.24 -5.65 5.88
C SER A 127 -15.33 -6.67 5.19
N ASN A 128 -14.07 -6.73 5.60
CA ASN A 128 -13.04 -7.65 5.09
C ASN A 128 -12.74 -7.53 3.58
N ARG A 129 -13.12 -6.42 2.95
CA ARG A 129 -12.82 -6.13 1.53
C ARG A 129 -12.25 -4.75 1.39
N TYR A 130 -11.03 -4.69 0.87
CA TYR A 130 -10.31 -3.45 0.65
C TYR A 130 -9.76 -3.41 -0.78
N TYR A 131 -9.55 -2.21 -1.31
CA TYR A 131 -8.56 -1.96 -2.35
C TYR A 131 -7.29 -1.39 -1.72
N CYS A 132 -6.20 -1.32 -2.47
CA CYS A 132 -4.86 -1.08 -1.91
C CYS A 132 -4.74 0.19 -1.05
N SER A 133 -5.18 1.34 -1.55
CA SER A 133 -5.09 2.61 -0.81
C SER A 133 -6.09 2.70 0.35
N GLU A 134 -7.26 2.08 0.26
CA GLU A 134 -8.21 1.97 1.37
C GLU A 134 -7.62 1.17 2.55
N PHE A 135 -6.89 0.10 2.24
CA PHE A 135 -6.17 -0.67 3.27
C PHE A 135 -5.08 0.17 3.92
N VAL A 136 -4.22 0.84 3.14
CA VAL A 136 -3.16 1.68 3.69
C VAL A 136 -3.75 2.79 4.56
N GLU A 137 -4.81 3.48 4.11
CA GLU A 137 -5.54 4.47 4.91
C GLU A 137 -5.99 3.89 6.24
N ALA A 138 -6.64 2.70 6.23
CA ALA A 138 -7.13 2.06 7.44
C ALA A 138 -6.00 1.77 8.44
N MET A 139 -4.83 1.33 7.96
CA MET A 139 -3.66 1.07 8.81
C MET A 139 -3.04 2.35 9.35
N LEU A 140 -3.00 3.41 8.57
CA LEU A 140 -2.51 4.73 9.03
C LEU A 140 -3.43 5.34 10.09
N LEU A 141 -4.74 5.15 9.95
CA LEU A 141 -5.72 5.56 10.96
C LEU A 141 -5.58 4.74 12.25
N HIS A 142 -5.37 3.42 12.12
CA HIS A 142 -5.13 2.54 13.26
C HIS A 142 -3.85 2.92 14.02
N ALA A 143 -2.80 3.31 13.29
CA ALA A 143 -1.55 3.80 13.84
C ALA A 143 -1.60 5.27 14.29
N GLU A 144 -2.77 5.92 14.21
CA GLU A 144 -2.99 7.34 14.54
C GLU A 144 -1.98 8.27 13.88
N VAL A 145 -1.64 7.98 12.62
CA VAL A 145 -0.74 8.84 11.83
C VAL A 145 -1.36 10.22 11.67
N ARG A 146 -0.57 11.25 11.97
CA ARG A 146 -1.01 12.65 11.84
C ARG A 146 -1.45 12.95 10.41
N GLY A 147 -2.64 13.53 10.25
CA GLY A 147 -3.23 13.88 8.96
C GLY A 147 -3.96 12.72 8.26
N ALA A 148 -3.87 11.47 8.74
CA ALA A 148 -4.57 10.35 8.13
C ALA A 148 -6.09 10.52 8.17
N GLY A 149 -6.63 11.16 9.22
CA GLY A 149 -8.06 11.46 9.35
C GLY A 149 -8.60 12.40 8.27
N GLU A 150 -7.78 13.28 7.73
CA GLU A 150 -8.16 14.23 6.68
C GLU A 150 -8.34 13.55 5.32
N LEU A 151 -7.73 12.38 5.12
CA LEU A 151 -7.88 11.57 3.90
C LEU A 151 -9.29 10.97 3.81
N ARG A 152 -9.97 10.75 4.95
CA ARG A 152 -11.32 10.14 5.03
C ARG A 152 -12.42 10.89 4.30
N ALA A 153 -12.28 12.18 4.09
CA ALA A 153 -13.30 12.99 3.42
C ALA A 153 -13.44 12.69 1.92
N ARG A 154 -12.60 11.81 1.37
CA ARG A 154 -12.52 11.52 -0.07
C ARG A 154 -12.22 10.03 -0.30
N VAL A 155 -12.47 9.58 -1.53
CA VAL A 155 -11.93 8.32 -2.02
C VAL A 155 -10.41 8.44 -2.07
N VAL A 156 -9.72 7.66 -1.22
CA VAL A 156 -8.26 7.75 -1.11
C VAL A 156 -7.60 7.08 -2.31
N GLN A 157 -6.75 7.83 -2.97
CA GLN A 157 -5.86 7.37 -4.03
C GLN A 157 -4.42 7.32 -3.52
N PRO A 158 -3.54 6.49 -4.11
CA PRO A 158 -2.14 6.38 -3.67
C PRO A 158 -1.41 7.72 -3.56
N ILE A 159 -1.64 8.63 -4.50
CA ILE A 159 -1.00 9.96 -4.53
C ILE A 159 -1.40 10.85 -3.34
N HIS A 160 -2.54 10.60 -2.71
CA HIS A 160 -2.99 11.39 -1.55
C HIS A 160 -2.10 11.21 -0.33
N PHE A 161 -1.36 10.10 -0.21
CA PHE A 161 -0.42 9.89 0.89
C PHE A 161 0.75 10.88 0.88
N LEU A 162 1.03 11.55 -0.24
CA LEU A 162 2.00 12.65 -0.28
C LEU A 162 1.57 13.88 0.54
N LYS A 163 0.32 13.95 0.98
CA LYS A 163 -0.18 15.04 1.84
C LYS A 163 0.11 14.83 3.32
N LEU A 164 0.47 13.61 3.70
CA LEU A 164 0.83 13.29 5.08
C LEU A 164 2.21 13.90 5.43
N PRO A 165 2.48 14.21 6.70
CA PRO A 165 3.83 14.46 7.15
C PRO A 165 4.72 13.25 6.89
N HIS A 166 5.75 13.39 6.05
CA HIS A 166 6.62 12.30 5.66
C HIS A 166 8.02 12.77 5.28
N THR A 167 8.97 11.85 5.30
CA THR A 167 10.27 11.99 4.62
C THR A 167 10.22 11.16 3.34
N ARG A 168 10.48 11.77 2.20
CA ARG A 168 10.60 11.03 0.94
C ARG A 168 11.97 10.40 0.85
N LEU A 169 12.04 9.08 0.88
CA LEU A 169 13.29 8.32 0.83
C LEU A 169 13.75 8.03 -0.60
N TYR A 170 12.80 7.82 -1.51
CA TYR A 170 13.13 7.37 -2.86
C TYR A 170 12.06 7.76 -3.87
N THR A 171 12.51 7.99 -5.10
CA THR A 171 11.67 8.07 -6.30
C THR A 171 12.44 7.47 -7.47
N GLY A 172 11.90 6.45 -8.11
CA GLY A 172 12.56 5.74 -9.20
C GLY A 172 11.95 4.38 -9.48
N ARG A 173 12.68 3.48 -10.13
CA ARG A 173 12.25 2.10 -10.33
C ARG A 173 12.30 1.34 -9.01
N LEU A 174 11.22 0.65 -8.65
CA LEU A 174 11.14 -0.07 -7.37
C LEU A 174 12.26 -1.09 -7.18
N ARG A 175 12.66 -1.80 -8.23
CA ARG A 175 13.74 -2.80 -8.20
C ARG A 175 15.12 -2.20 -7.87
N ASP A 176 15.31 -0.90 -8.11
CA ASP A 176 16.58 -0.20 -7.93
C ASP A 176 16.60 0.54 -6.55
N TYR A 177 15.61 0.27 -5.68
CA TYR A 177 15.56 0.84 -4.35
C TYR A 177 16.77 0.41 -3.51
N PRO A 178 17.60 1.35 -3.00
CA PRO A 178 18.95 1.04 -2.50
C PRO A 178 18.99 0.21 -1.22
N HIS A 179 17.91 0.20 -0.42
CA HIS A 179 17.83 -0.56 0.81
C HIS A 179 17.24 -1.97 0.62
N CYS A 180 16.84 -2.32 -0.59
CA CYS A 180 16.29 -3.62 -0.88
C CYS A 180 17.43 -4.61 -1.16
N THR A 181 17.80 -5.40 -0.15
CA THR A 181 18.71 -6.53 -0.35
C THR A 181 17.96 -7.64 -1.06
N ALA A 182 18.37 -7.96 -2.30
CA ALA A 182 17.90 -9.19 -2.93
C ALA A 182 18.24 -10.36 -2.01
N SER A 183 17.24 -11.06 -1.47
CA SER A 183 17.48 -12.34 -0.81
C SER A 183 18.13 -13.29 -1.82
N ARG A 184 19.38 -13.64 -1.55
CA ARG A 184 20.14 -14.65 -2.30
C ARG A 184 19.51 -16.03 -2.16
#